data_d5748325ec424504d9bbca4c7c83652d
#
_entry.id   d5748325ec424504d9bbca4c7c83652d
#
_cell.length_a   1.000
_cell.length_b   1.000
_cell.length_c   1.000
_cell.angle_alpha   90.00
_cell.angle_beta   90.00
_cell.angle_gamma   90.00
#
_symmetry.space_group_name_H-M   'P 1'
#
loop_
_entity.id
_entity.type
_entity.pdbx_description
1 polymer ?
#
loop_
_entity_poly.entity_id
_entity_poly.type
_entity_poly.pdbx_seq_one_letter_code
_entity_poly.pdbx_strand_id
1 'polypeptide(L)'
;MLCVLTHRRLKPGSYEEFRDAWQPNEWWPAFRNGYHLRATDDPDEVISFAFYDATPDEFEAIRDDPRWLEAEDQRLRRMAPFQVSTKLGGVYEVAEEFSGSSPTASSG
;
A
#
# COMPACT_ATOMS: atom_id res chain seq x y z
N MET A 1 11.84 -9.19 2.15
CA MET A 1 10.79 -8.18 2.40
C MET A 1 9.97 -7.98 1.15
N LEU A 2 8.66 -7.94 1.31
CA LEU A 2 7.74 -7.75 0.19
C LEU A 2 7.12 -6.36 0.24
N CYS A 3 6.75 -5.87 -0.94
CA CYS A 3 6.02 -4.62 -1.08
C CYS A 3 4.74 -4.90 -1.87
N VAL A 4 3.60 -4.58 -1.28
CA VAL A 4 2.33 -4.57 -2.01
C VAL A 4 2.16 -3.16 -2.54
N LEU A 5 2.14 -3.03 -3.86
CA LEU A 5 2.06 -1.73 -4.52
C LEU A 5 0.73 -1.65 -5.27
N THR A 6 0.05 -0.52 -5.14
CA THR A 6 -1.18 -0.27 -5.90
C THR A 6 -1.20 1.16 -6.37
N HIS A 7 -1.48 1.35 -7.66
CA HIS A 7 -1.62 2.68 -8.24
C HIS A 7 -3.10 2.88 -8.60
N ARG A 8 -3.71 3.88 -7.98
CA ARG A 8 -5.15 4.14 -8.12
C ARG A 8 -5.41 5.55 -8.59
N ARG A 9 -6.51 5.69 -9.31
CA ARG A 9 -7.10 7.00 -9.52
C ARG A 9 -8.32 7.13 -8.62
N LEU A 10 -8.37 8.21 -7.85
CA LEU A 10 -9.47 8.48 -6.94
C LEU A 10 -10.47 9.42 -7.59
N LYS A 11 -11.69 9.43 -7.06
CA LYS A 11 -12.65 10.46 -7.41
C LYS A 11 -12.13 11.82 -6.93
N PRO A 12 -12.41 12.91 -7.64
CA PRO A 12 -11.87 14.21 -7.28
C PRO A 12 -12.16 14.57 -5.84
N GLY A 13 -11.12 14.95 -5.11
CA GLY A 13 -11.23 15.42 -3.73
C GLY A 13 -11.52 14.35 -2.69
N SER A 14 -11.36 13.05 -3.03
CA SER A 14 -11.72 11.94 -2.14
C SER A 14 -10.56 11.37 -1.33
N TYR A 15 -9.41 12.02 -1.33
CA TYR A 15 -8.23 11.39 -0.72
C TYR A 15 -8.42 11.06 0.76
N GLU A 16 -9.00 11.97 1.53
CA GLU A 16 -9.13 11.74 2.98
C GLU A 16 -10.07 10.59 3.28
N GLU A 17 -11.20 10.53 2.58
CA GLU A 17 -12.14 9.42 2.73
C GLU A 17 -11.50 8.10 2.28
N PHE A 18 -10.75 8.13 1.16
CA PHE A 18 -10.02 6.96 0.70
C PHE A 18 -9.00 6.49 1.73
N ARG A 19 -8.22 7.43 2.27
CA ARG A 19 -7.20 7.11 3.27
C ARG A 19 -7.84 6.42 4.49
N ASP A 20 -8.94 6.97 4.98
CA ASP A 20 -9.62 6.41 6.15
C ASP A 20 -10.19 5.01 5.84
N ALA A 21 -10.73 4.83 4.64
CA ALA A 21 -11.25 3.52 4.21
C ALA A 21 -10.14 2.50 3.97
N TRP A 22 -8.97 2.96 3.54
CA TRP A 22 -7.83 2.08 3.25
C TRP A 22 -7.23 1.47 4.51
N GLN A 23 -7.26 2.18 5.62
CA GLN A 23 -6.71 1.66 6.86
C GLN A 23 -7.53 0.47 7.34
N PRO A 24 -6.89 -0.69 7.59
CA PRO A 24 -7.62 -1.84 8.14
C PRO A 24 -7.88 -1.63 9.61
N ASN A 25 -8.88 -2.33 10.14
CA ASN A 25 -9.12 -2.35 11.57
C ASN A 25 -7.98 -3.05 12.32
N GLU A 26 -7.38 -4.00 11.67
CA GLU A 26 -6.24 -4.75 12.21
C GLU A 26 -5.27 -5.00 11.07
N TRP A 27 -3.99 -4.66 11.29
CA TRP A 27 -2.96 -4.89 10.27
C TRP A 27 -2.67 -6.38 10.11
N TRP A 28 -2.37 -6.79 8.87
CA TRP A 28 -1.96 -8.16 8.62
C TRP A 28 -0.67 -8.48 9.35
N PRO A 29 -0.45 -9.77 9.72
CA PRO A 29 0.84 -10.20 10.27
C PRO A 29 1.98 -9.80 9.35
N ALA A 30 3.11 -9.47 9.97
CA ALA A 30 4.34 -9.08 9.27
C ALA A 30 4.29 -7.70 8.62
N PHE A 31 3.19 -6.96 8.70
CA PHE A 31 3.14 -5.58 8.20
C PHE A 31 4.16 -4.73 8.97
N ARG A 32 4.95 -3.94 8.22
CA ARG A 32 5.94 -3.05 8.82
C ARG A 32 5.52 -1.60 8.74
N ASN A 33 5.31 -1.11 7.54
CA ASN A 33 4.97 0.29 7.31
C ASN A 33 4.43 0.44 5.89
N GLY A 34 3.88 1.61 5.62
CA GLY A 34 3.36 1.89 4.30
C GLY A 34 3.35 3.38 4.01
N TYR A 35 3.06 3.69 2.76
CA TYR A 35 3.04 5.06 2.27
C TYR A 35 1.92 5.23 1.28
N HIS A 36 1.30 6.40 1.31
CA HIS A 36 0.50 6.90 0.19
C HIS A 36 1.29 8.03 -0.45
N LEU A 37 1.55 7.90 -1.74
CA LEU A 37 2.20 8.94 -2.53
C LEU A 37 1.14 9.57 -3.42
N ARG A 38 1.09 10.88 -3.43
CA ARG A 38 0.18 11.61 -4.32
C ARG A 38 1.02 12.31 -5.38
N ALA A 39 0.57 12.25 -6.64
CA ALA A 39 1.28 12.97 -7.70
C ALA A 39 1.25 14.47 -7.40
N THR A 40 2.38 15.12 -7.62
CA THR A 40 2.51 16.54 -7.27
C THR A 40 1.63 17.43 -8.15
N ASP A 41 1.31 16.96 -9.36
CA ASP A 41 0.49 17.68 -10.33
C ASP A 41 -0.94 17.14 -10.43
N ASP A 42 -1.26 16.07 -9.69
CA ASP A 42 -2.61 15.49 -9.70
C ASP A 42 -2.84 14.78 -8.35
N PRO A 43 -3.46 15.45 -7.38
CA PRO A 43 -3.62 14.88 -6.04
C PRO A 43 -4.59 13.69 -5.98
N ASP A 44 -5.31 13.39 -7.06
CA ASP A 44 -6.21 12.24 -7.13
C ASP A 44 -5.52 11.00 -7.69
N GLU A 45 -4.26 11.11 -8.11
CA GLU A 45 -3.42 9.96 -8.47
C GLU A 45 -2.64 9.54 -7.24
N VAL A 46 -2.86 8.30 -6.78
CA VAL A 46 -2.26 7.80 -5.54
C VAL A 46 -1.56 6.48 -5.78
N ILE A 47 -0.32 6.40 -5.33
CA ILE A 47 0.42 5.14 -5.29
C ILE A 47 0.57 4.75 -3.83
N SER A 48 0.14 3.54 -3.50
CA SER A 48 0.24 3.02 -2.14
C SER A 48 1.28 1.92 -2.08
N PHE A 49 2.12 1.97 -1.06
CA PHE A 49 3.08 0.92 -0.75
C PHE A 49 2.78 0.38 0.63
N ALA A 50 2.76 -0.95 0.76
CA ALA A 50 2.68 -1.59 2.06
C ALA A 50 3.80 -2.62 2.13
N PHE A 51 4.68 -2.49 3.12
CA PHE A 51 5.83 -3.36 3.27
C PHE A 51 5.58 -4.43 4.32
N TYR A 52 5.96 -5.67 3.99
CA TYR A 52 5.77 -6.83 4.85
C TYR A 52 7.10 -7.56 5.05
N ASP A 53 7.40 -7.88 6.30
CA ASP A 53 8.61 -8.63 6.65
C ASP A 53 8.29 -10.12 6.57
N ALA A 54 8.17 -10.61 5.34
CA ALA A 54 7.73 -11.97 5.07
C ALA A 54 8.35 -12.48 3.77
N THR A 55 8.48 -13.80 3.68
CA THR A 55 8.82 -14.45 2.42
C THR A 55 7.57 -14.53 1.55
N PRO A 56 7.71 -14.79 0.23
CA PRO A 56 6.54 -14.99 -0.62
C PRO A 56 5.60 -16.08 -0.11
N ASP A 57 6.15 -17.20 0.38
CA ASP A 57 5.33 -18.30 0.88
C ASP A 57 4.57 -17.91 2.15
N GLU A 58 5.23 -17.19 3.05
CA GLU A 58 4.59 -16.70 4.28
C GLU A 58 3.47 -15.72 3.96
N PHE A 59 3.70 -14.83 3.01
CA PHE A 59 2.69 -13.87 2.61
C PHE A 59 1.48 -14.54 1.95
N GLU A 60 1.74 -15.55 1.11
CA GLU A 60 0.70 -16.35 0.48
C GLU A 60 -0.19 -17.02 1.53
N ALA A 61 0.44 -17.57 2.58
CA ALA A 61 -0.30 -18.21 3.67
C ALA A 61 -1.21 -17.22 4.40
N ILE A 62 -0.73 -15.99 4.60
CA ILE A 62 -1.56 -14.92 5.21
C ILE A 62 -2.73 -14.59 4.30
N ARG A 63 -2.49 -14.44 3.01
CA ARG A 63 -3.54 -14.10 2.03
C ARG A 63 -4.62 -15.17 1.95
N ASP A 64 -4.25 -16.45 2.14
CA ASP A 64 -5.20 -17.56 2.02
C ASP A 64 -5.96 -17.80 3.32
N ASP A 65 -5.59 -17.15 4.41
CA ASP A 65 -6.30 -17.29 5.68
C ASP A 65 -7.69 -16.65 5.57
N PRO A 66 -8.78 -17.40 5.83
CA PRO A 66 -10.14 -16.87 5.68
C PRO A 66 -10.39 -15.61 6.48
N ARG A 67 -9.75 -15.47 7.65
CA ARG A 67 -9.89 -14.29 8.50
C ARG A 67 -9.42 -13.03 7.77
N TRP A 68 -8.27 -13.11 7.11
CA TRP A 68 -7.69 -11.95 6.41
C TRP A 68 -8.36 -11.72 5.07
N LEU A 69 -8.82 -12.79 4.41
CA LEU A 69 -9.59 -12.65 3.16
C LEU A 69 -10.87 -11.86 3.39
N GLU A 70 -11.58 -12.16 4.48
CA GLU A 70 -12.82 -11.45 4.80
C GLU A 70 -12.53 -9.99 5.14
N ALA A 71 -11.52 -9.74 5.96
CA ALA A 71 -11.13 -8.39 6.35
C ALA A 71 -10.75 -7.55 5.12
N GLU A 72 -10.03 -8.16 4.18
CA GLU A 72 -9.63 -7.49 2.95
C GLU A 72 -10.84 -7.17 2.06
N ASP A 73 -11.76 -8.12 1.93
CA ASP A 73 -12.98 -7.88 1.16
C ASP A 73 -13.77 -6.69 1.71
N GLN A 74 -13.92 -6.63 3.03
CA GLN A 74 -14.61 -5.51 3.66
C GLN A 74 -13.89 -4.19 3.43
N ARG A 75 -12.56 -4.20 3.51
CA ARG A 75 -11.76 -3.01 3.26
C ARG A 75 -11.91 -2.52 1.83
N LEU A 76 -11.87 -3.42 0.86
CA LEU A 76 -12.05 -3.08 -0.54
C LEU A 76 -13.43 -2.47 -0.80
N ARG A 77 -14.45 -2.98 -0.14
CA ARG A 77 -15.80 -2.42 -0.25
C ARG A 77 -15.89 -1.00 0.31
N ARG A 78 -15.17 -0.73 1.41
CA ARG A 78 -15.14 0.62 1.97
C ARG A 78 -14.43 1.60 1.05
N MET A 79 -13.40 1.14 0.32
CA MET A 79 -12.64 1.99 -0.59
C MET A 79 -13.34 2.25 -1.91
N ALA A 80 -14.16 1.31 -2.35
CA ALA A 80 -14.74 1.33 -3.69
C ALA A 80 -15.45 2.64 -4.05
N PRO A 81 -16.24 3.27 -3.14
CA PRO A 81 -16.92 4.52 -3.49
C PRO A 81 -15.99 5.67 -3.85
N PHE A 82 -14.72 5.60 -3.44
CA PHE A 82 -13.78 6.71 -3.61
C PHE A 82 -12.78 6.47 -4.72
N GLN A 83 -12.86 5.32 -5.41
CA GLN A 83 -11.95 4.96 -6.49
C GLN A 83 -12.63 5.08 -7.84
N VAL A 84 -11.89 5.56 -8.84
CA VAL A 84 -12.31 5.51 -10.23
C VAL A 84 -11.77 4.25 -10.88
N SER A 85 -10.48 3.97 -10.69
CA SER A 85 -9.83 2.82 -11.30
C SER A 85 -8.56 2.45 -10.55
N THR A 86 -8.14 1.19 -10.72
CA THR A 86 -6.81 0.71 -10.32
C THR A 86 -6.00 0.55 -11.60
N LYS A 87 -4.90 1.27 -11.70
CA LYS A 87 -4.06 1.24 -12.90
C LYS A 87 -3.03 0.13 -12.85
N LEU A 88 -2.53 -0.17 -11.65
CA LEU A 88 -1.51 -1.17 -11.43
C LEU A 88 -1.65 -1.70 -10.02
N GLY A 89 -1.46 -2.98 -9.85
CA GLY A 89 -1.42 -3.60 -8.53
C GLY A 89 -0.59 -4.86 -8.57
N GLY A 90 0.14 -5.14 -7.50
CA GLY A 90 0.92 -6.35 -7.43
C GLY A 90 1.73 -6.45 -6.16
N VAL A 91 2.33 -7.63 -5.99
CA VAL A 91 3.22 -7.94 -4.88
C VAL A 91 4.61 -8.09 -5.47
N TYR A 92 5.55 -7.35 -4.90
CA TYR A 92 6.91 -7.30 -5.40
C TYR A 92 7.88 -7.62 -4.28
N GLU A 93 8.94 -8.32 -4.61
CA GLU A 93 10.01 -8.57 -3.66
C GLU A 93 11.00 -7.42 -3.72
N VAL A 94 11.42 -6.94 -2.54
CA VAL A 94 12.47 -5.92 -2.47
C VAL A 94 13.79 -6.62 -2.79
N ALA A 95 14.29 -6.38 -4.00
CA ALA A 95 15.51 -7.03 -4.47
C ALA A 95 16.75 -6.40 -3.85
N GLU A 96 16.75 -5.08 -3.74
CA GLU A 96 17.88 -4.34 -3.18
C GLU A 96 17.39 -3.06 -2.54
N GLU A 97 18.08 -2.65 -1.49
CA GLU A 97 17.82 -1.37 -0.84
C GLU A 97 19.07 -0.50 -0.98
N PHE A 98 18.88 0.72 -1.40
CA PHE A 98 19.97 1.69 -1.51
C PHE A 98 19.76 2.77 -0.46
N SER A 99 20.80 3.07 0.31
CA SER A 99 20.75 4.12 1.32
C SER A 99 21.46 5.35 0.79
N GLY A 100 20.77 6.48 0.86
CA GLY A 100 21.43 7.75 0.61
C GLY A 100 22.35 8.08 1.77
N SER A 101 23.55 8.58 1.47
CA SER A 101 24.39 9.11 2.53
C SER A 101 23.73 10.41 3.02
N SER A 102 23.76 10.56 4.31
CA SER A 102 23.25 11.80 4.82
C SER A 102 24.18 12.93 4.44
N PRO A 103 23.80 13.95 4.32
CA PRO A 103 24.42 15.05 3.81
C PRO A 103 25.45 15.81 4.49
N THR A 104 25.37 14.71 4.72
CA THR A 104 25.76 15.02 4.93
C THR A 104 26.07 15.01 4.61
N ALA A 105 25.96 14.65 4.63
CA ALA A 105 25.98 14.60 4.25
C ALA A 105 26.27 14.98 3.78
N SER A 106 26.29 14.99 3.66
CA SER A 106 26.41 15.38 3.15
C SER A 106 26.66 15.96 2.76
N SER A 107 26.93 16.03 2.81
CA SER A 107 27.05 16.54 2.42
C SER A 107 27.17 16.97 2.00
N GLY A 108 27.36 17.03 2.03
CA GLY A 108 27.31 17.33 1.56
C GLY A 108 27.46 17.46 1.32
#